data_83f00083333b76976e3cd4ebf87a3d49
#
_entry.id   83f00083333b76976e3cd4ebf87a3d49
#
_cell.length_a   1.000
_cell.length_b   1.000
_cell.length_c   1.000
_cell.angle_alpha   90.00
_cell.angle_beta   90.00
_cell.angle_gamma   90.00
#
_symmetry.space_group_name_H-M   'P 1'
#
loop_
_entity.id
_entity.type
_entity.pdbx_description
1 polymer ?
#
loop_
_entity_poly.entity_id
_entity_poly.type
_entity_poly.pdbx_seq_one_letter_code
_entity_poly.pdbx_strand_id
1 'polypeptide(L)'
;GAARIVQSNVCDDDNAIIEAVANYGYHFVQWNDGNTDNPRNIVVTEDITYTAEFTANTYTVSTKVNDDAMGYVSGAGPYLYTAEATLTATANPFYRFVQWSDGITDNPRVVMVEKDSLFTAEFEIETFNVVAASGEPDRGRVKVILVAEPIEGFEFSHWSDDNTDNPRAFYPDGNLEVYAYFKIASSTPTNVENTQITSAKVYGANGTLHVEGADNDYYVLDAAGKLMYAGRQETITL
;
A
#
# COMPACT_ATOMS: atom_id res chain seq x y z
N GLY A 1 -3.39 33.57 -4.47
CA GLY A 1 -4.60 34.35 -4.19
C GLY A 1 -4.42 35.83 -4.50
N ALA A 2 -5.46 36.57 -4.35
CA ALA A 2 -5.45 38.02 -4.53
C ALA A 2 -6.27 38.65 -3.40
N ALA A 3 -5.84 39.82 -2.95
CA ALA A 3 -6.64 40.70 -2.10
C ALA A 3 -7.32 41.76 -2.98
N ARG A 4 -8.55 42.08 -2.67
CA ARG A 4 -9.33 43.13 -3.40
C ARG A 4 -10.14 43.96 -2.44
N ILE A 5 -10.43 45.21 -2.82
CA ILE A 5 -11.41 46.04 -2.14
C ILE A 5 -12.78 45.66 -2.75
N VAL A 6 -13.70 45.22 -1.90
CA VAL A 6 -15.06 44.86 -2.32
C VAL A 6 -16.00 46.06 -2.24
N GLN A 7 -15.82 46.89 -1.23
CA GLN A 7 -16.60 48.11 -1.01
C GLN A 7 -15.71 49.19 -0.38
N SER A 8 -15.76 50.40 -0.91
CA SER A 8 -15.15 51.55 -0.29
C SER A 8 -16.18 52.69 -0.26
N ASN A 9 -16.47 53.27 0.89
CA ASN A 9 -17.25 54.48 1.06
C ASN A 9 -16.28 55.61 1.37
N VAL A 10 -15.79 56.26 0.32
CA VAL A 10 -14.68 57.26 0.43
C VAL A 10 -15.15 58.62 0.88
N CYS A 11 -16.44 58.86 1.20
CA CYS A 11 -16.96 60.22 1.40
C CYS A 11 -17.42 60.55 2.81
N ASP A 12 -17.69 59.62 3.71
CA ASP A 12 -18.24 60.04 5.02
C ASP A 12 -17.81 59.23 6.28
N ASP A 13 -17.24 58.00 6.16
CA ASP A 13 -16.87 57.24 7.33
C ASP A 13 -15.56 56.42 7.17
N ASP A 14 -14.71 56.73 6.24
CA ASP A 14 -13.40 56.08 5.99
C ASP A 14 -13.37 54.53 6.12
N ASN A 15 -14.51 53.90 5.85
CA ASN A 15 -14.69 52.46 5.94
C ASN A 15 -14.49 51.78 4.59
N ALA A 16 -13.72 50.72 4.58
CA ALA A 16 -13.59 49.86 3.42
C ALA A 16 -13.78 48.37 3.82
N ILE A 17 -14.27 47.56 2.90
CA ILE A 17 -14.32 46.11 3.02
C ILE A 17 -13.27 45.53 2.12
N ILE A 18 -12.32 44.84 2.73
CA ILE A 18 -11.30 44.06 2.00
C ILE A 18 -11.63 42.58 2.04
N GLU A 19 -11.34 41.88 0.95
CA GLU A 19 -11.53 40.45 0.80
C GLU A 19 -10.29 39.80 0.21
N ALA A 20 -9.90 38.67 0.79
CA ALA A 20 -8.86 37.81 0.28
C ALA A 20 -9.51 36.61 -0.46
N VAL A 21 -9.20 36.47 -1.74
CA VAL A 21 -9.71 35.39 -2.59
C VAL A 21 -8.56 34.42 -2.88
N ALA A 22 -8.67 33.21 -2.34
CA ALA A 22 -7.68 32.18 -2.57
C ALA A 22 -7.77 31.60 -3.97
N ASN A 23 -6.63 31.26 -4.55
CA ASN A 23 -6.61 30.40 -5.75
C ASN A 23 -7.00 28.97 -5.39
N TYR A 24 -7.41 28.19 -6.40
CA TYR A 24 -7.67 26.76 -6.22
C TYR A 24 -6.48 26.07 -5.52
N GLY A 25 -6.78 25.21 -4.58
CA GLY A 25 -5.77 24.49 -3.80
C GLY A 25 -5.15 25.28 -2.64
N TYR A 26 -5.59 26.50 -2.40
CA TYR A 26 -5.12 27.33 -1.30
C TYR A 26 -6.28 27.88 -0.48
N HIS A 27 -6.01 28.27 0.76
CA HIS A 27 -6.94 29.01 1.62
C HIS A 27 -6.25 30.21 2.23
N PHE A 28 -7.06 31.21 2.54
CA PHE A 28 -6.62 32.37 3.29
C PHE A 28 -6.30 31.99 4.72
N VAL A 29 -5.21 32.51 5.26
CA VAL A 29 -4.79 32.29 6.64
C VAL A 29 -5.08 33.53 7.46
N GLN A 30 -4.48 34.65 7.10
CA GLN A 30 -4.57 35.91 7.84
C GLN A 30 -4.12 37.07 6.98
N TRP A 31 -4.39 38.25 7.45
CA TRP A 31 -3.79 39.49 6.98
C TRP A 31 -2.42 39.71 7.65
N ASN A 32 -1.58 40.57 7.08
CA ASN A 32 -0.24 40.87 7.58
C ASN A 32 -0.20 41.45 9.01
N ASP A 33 -1.34 41.89 9.55
CA ASP A 33 -1.50 42.33 10.95
C ASP A 33 -2.03 41.22 11.88
N GLY A 34 -2.15 39.99 11.41
CA GLY A 34 -2.60 38.84 12.16
C GLY A 34 -4.13 38.67 12.26
N ASN A 35 -4.91 39.57 11.63
CA ASN A 35 -6.37 39.44 11.61
C ASN A 35 -6.81 38.34 10.64
N THR A 36 -7.78 37.52 11.03
CA THR A 36 -8.27 36.35 10.28
C THR A 36 -9.66 36.55 9.66
N ASP A 37 -10.29 37.70 9.85
CA ASP A 37 -11.59 37.99 9.26
C ASP A 37 -11.48 38.13 7.73
N ASN A 38 -12.37 37.48 7.00
CA ASN A 38 -12.41 37.53 5.55
C ASN A 38 -13.84 37.28 5.03
N PRO A 39 -14.56 38.25 4.46
CA PRO A 39 -14.14 39.64 4.28
C PRO A 39 -13.98 40.40 5.59
N ARG A 40 -13.20 41.49 5.59
CA ARG A 40 -12.87 42.30 6.76
C ARG A 40 -13.25 43.75 6.53
N ASN A 41 -13.90 44.36 7.56
CA ASN A 41 -14.12 45.81 7.62
C ASN A 41 -12.86 46.50 8.20
N ILE A 42 -12.44 47.57 7.54
CA ILE A 42 -11.33 48.39 7.99
C ILE A 42 -11.73 49.85 8.03
N VAL A 43 -11.21 50.60 9.00
CA VAL A 43 -11.30 52.05 9.09
C VAL A 43 -10.00 52.60 8.53
N VAL A 44 -10.09 53.41 7.48
CA VAL A 44 -8.94 53.99 6.81
C VAL A 44 -8.74 55.44 7.30
N THR A 45 -7.71 55.63 8.10
CA THR A 45 -7.34 56.95 8.66
C THR A 45 -6.03 57.50 8.09
N GLU A 46 -5.28 56.64 7.38
CA GLU A 46 -4.00 56.97 6.75
C GLU A 46 -3.74 55.99 5.59
N ASP A 47 -2.71 56.22 4.78
CA ASP A 47 -2.26 55.29 3.75
C ASP A 47 -1.78 54.00 4.40
N ILE A 48 -2.46 52.88 4.12
CA ILE A 48 -2.16 51.56 4.70
C ILE A 48 -2.22 50.46 3.63
N THR A 49 -1.34 49.48 3.74
CA THR A 49 -1.33 48.31 2.86
C THR A 49 -1.62 47.06 3.67
N TYR A 50 -2.67 46.35 3.28
CA TYR A 50 -2.97 45.00 3.79
C TYR A 50 -2.52 43.94 2.79
N THR A 51 -1.77 42.97 3.30
CA THR A 51 -1.32 41.82 2.53
C THR A 51 -2.00 40.56 3.07
N ALA A 52 -2.64 39.79 2.18
CA ALA A 52 -3.27 38.53 2.54
C ALA A 52 -2.25 37.37 2.45
N GLU A 53 -2.20 36.57 3.49
CA GLU A 53 -1.40 35.33 3.53
C GLU A 53 -2.27 34.14 3.17
N PHE A 54 -1.74 33.27 2.30
CA PHE A 54 -2.41 32.05 1.85
C PHE A 54 -1.51 30.86 2.10
N THR A 55 -2.12 29.71 2.42
CA THR A 55 -1.39 28.45 2.50
C THR A 55 -2.06 27.36 1.65
N ALA A 56 -1.31 26.35 1.25
CA ALA A 56 -1.82 25.24 0.47
C ALA A 56 -2.79 24.39 1.30
N ASN A 57 -3.86 23.95 0.67
CA ASN A 57 -4.77 22.96 1.24
C ASN A 57 -4.08 21.60 1.35
N THR A 58 -4.50 20.81 2.32
CA THR A 58 -4.10 19.43 2.45
C THR A 58 -5.16 18.53 1.84
N TYR A 59 -4.72 17.59 1.00
CA TYR A 59 -5.55 16.57 0.39
C TYR A 59 -5.05 15.18 0.79
N THR A 60 -5.96 14.21 0.81
CA THR A 60 -5.64 12.84 1.19
C THR A 60 -5.47 11.96 -0.04
N VAL A 61 -4.32 11.33 -0.16
CA VAL A 61 -4.09 10.23 -1.11
C VAL A 61 -4.38 8.92 -0.38
N SER A 62 -5.38 8.20 -0.86
CA SER A 62 -5.79 6.89 -0.33
C SER A 62 -5.39 5.79 -1.30
N THR A 63 -5.09 4.61 -0.77
CA THR A 63 -4.72 3.45 -1.58
C THR A 63 -5.54 2.23 -1.20
N LYS A 64 -5.74 1.34 -2.16
CA LYS A 64 -6.34 0.01 -1.98
C LYS A 64 -5.60 -1.01 -2.84
N VAL A 65 -5.86 -2.25 -2.58
CA VAL A 65 -5.45 -3.39 -3.41
C VAL A 65 -6.70 -4.18 -3.84
N ASN A 66 -6.61 -4.91 -4.93
CA ASN A 66 -7.71 -5.77 -5.39
C ASN A 66 -7.94 -6.96 -4.45
N ASP A 67 -6.88 -7.44 -3.80
CA ASP A 67 -6.92 -8.51 -2.78
C ASP A 67 -5.75 -8.32 -1.81
N ASP A 68 -6.04 -8.17 -0.53
CA ASP A 68 -5.05 -7.95 0.54
C ASP A 68 -4.06 -9.13 0.69
N ALA A 69 -4.44 -10.33 0.22
CA ALA A 69 -3.53 -11.47 0.19
C ALA A 69 -2.44 -11.35 -0.88
N MET A 70 -2.64 -10.52 -1.91
CA MET A 70 -1.74 -10.44 -3.07
C MET A 70 -0.64 -9.41 -2.92
N GLY A 71 -0.81 -8.40 -2.07
CA GLY A 71 0.17 -7.34 -1.90
C GLY A 71 -0.34 -6.17 -1.08
N TYR A 72 0.46 -5.12 -1.02
CA TYR A 72 0.12 -3.89 -0.31
C TYR A 72 0.66 -2.65 -1.04
N VAL A 73 0.17 -1.49 -0.67
CA VAL A 73 0.63 -0.20 -1.21
C VAL A 73 1.12 0.70 -0.08
N SER A 74 2.27 1.32 -0.28
CA SER A 74 2.79 2.39 0.56
C SER A 74 2.70 3.76 -0.13
N GLY A 75 2.78 4.86 0.64
CA GLY A 75 2.73 6.22 0.14
C GLY A 75 1.36 6.89 0.27
N ALA A 76 0.37 6.24 0.90
CA ALA A 76 -0.88 6.88 1.29
C ALA A 76 -0.66 7.90 2.41
N GLY A 77 -1.48 8.94 2.44
CA GLY A 77 -1.42 9.95 3.50
C GLY A 77 -1.90 11.33 3.09
N PRO A 78 -1.75 12.32 3.99
CA PRO A 78 -2.04 13.70 3.69
C PRO A 78 -0.86 14.38 2.98
N TYR A 79 -1.16 15.14 1.95
CA TYR A 79 -0.20 15.90 1.16
C TYR A 79 -0.71 17.31 0.90
N LEU A 80 0.19 18.27 0.84
CA LEU A 80 -0.17 19.63 0.44
C LEU A 80 -0.53 19.67 -1.06
N TYR A 81 -1.35 20.61 -1.45
CA TYR A 81 -1.65 20.89 -2.85
C TYR A 81 -0.36 21.08 -3.66
N THR A 82 -0.28 20.44 -4.81
CA THR A 82 0.90 20.35 -5.70
C THR A 82 2.10 19.57 -5.14
N ALA A 83 2.00 18.98 -3.96
CA ALA A 83 3.04 18.06 -3.51
C ALA A 83 3.02 16.77 -4.34
N GLU A 84 4.15 16.10 -4.42
CA GLU A 84 4.29 14.81 -5.06
C GLU A 84 4.11 13.69 -4.03
N ALA A 85 3.22 12.75 -4.32
CA ALA A 85 3.07 11.51 -3.57
C ALA A 85 3.70 10.37 -4.38
N THR A 86 4.62 9.63 -3.76
CA THR A 86 5.20 8.42 -4.36
C THR A 86 4.46 7.20 -3.84
N LEU A 87 3.78 6.48 -4.73
CA LEU A 87 3.05 5.27 -4.43
C LEU A 87 3.86 4.06 -4.88
N THR A 88 4.04 3.10 -3.97
CA THR A 88 4.76 1.86 -4.26
C THR A 88 3.84 0.67 -3.97
N ALA A 89 3.56 -0.12 -4.99
CA ALA A 89 2.84 -1.37 -4.87
C ALA A 89 3.86 -2.51 -4.67
N THR A 90 3.73 -3.24 -3.57
CA THR A 90 4.61 -4.38 -3.25
C THR A 90 3.79 -5.65 -3.29
N ALA A 91 4.15 -6.54 -4.21
CA ALA A 91 3.52 -7.86 -4.30
C ALA A 91 4.03 -8.79 -3.21
N ASN A 92 3.13 -9.60 -2.69
CA ASN A 92 3.49 -10.73 -1.84
C ASN A 92 4.13 -11.87 -2.69
N PRO A 93 4.84 -12.84 -2.08
CA PRO A 93 5.37 -13.99 -2.79
C PRO A 93 4.31 -14.68 -3.67
N PHE A 94 4.68 -15.08 -4.89
CA PHE A 94 3.82 -15.70 -5.90
C PHE A 94 2.79 -14.78 -6.56
N TYR A 95 2.84 -13.48 -6.27
CA TYR A 95 2.02 -12.49 -6.93
C TYR A 95 2.89 -11.45 -7.63
N ARG A 96 2.33 -10.78 -8.63
CA ARG A 96 2.99 -9.65 -9.29
C ARG A 96 2.04 -8.47 -9.39
N PHE A 97 2.60 -7.29 -9.31
CA PHE A 97 1.87 -6.07 -9.64
C PHE A 97 1.59 -6.03 -11.14
N VAL A 98 0.38 -5.71 -11.51
CA VAL A 98 -0.04 -5.58 -12.92
C VAL A 98 -0.10 -4.12 -13.31
N GLN A 99 -0.94 -3.37 -12.64
CA GLN A 99 -1.21 -1.97 -12.95
C GLN A 99 -1.93 -1.29 -11.78
N TRP A 100 -2.04 0.00 -11.89
CA TRP A 100 -2.95 0.80 -11.07
C TRP A 100 -4.33 0.86 -11.73
N SER A 101 -5.38 1.18 -10.96
CA SER A 101 -6.78 1.26 -11.42
C SER A 101 -7.04 2.24 -12.57
N ASP A 102 -6.11 3.11 -12.86
CA ASP A 102 -6.11 4.02 -14.01
C ASP A 102 -5.30 3.51 -15.22
N GLY A 103 -4.84 2.26 -15.16
CA GLY A 103 -4.10 1.59 -16.23
C GLY A 103 -2.60 1.90 -16.28
N ILE A 104 -2.08 2.70 -15.35
CA ILE A 104 -0.64 2.98 -15.27
C ILE A 104 0.10 1.77 -14.70
N THR A 105 1.23 1.42 -15.31
CA THR A 105 2.05 0.26 -14.92
C THR A 105 3.34 0.65 -14.19
N ASP A 106 3.66 1.95 -14.11
CA ASP A 106 4.84 2.41 -13.39
C ASP A 106 4.73 2.10 -11.90
N ASN A 107 5.77 1.50 -11.33
CA ASN A 107 5.85 1.16 -9.93
C ASN A 107 7.31 1.22 -9.44
N PRO A 108 7.68 2.14 -8.54
CA PRO A 108 6.80 3.14 -7.94
C PRO A 108 6.30 4.20 -8.94
N ARG A 109 5.16 4.80 -8.64
CA ARG A 109 4.62 5.93 -9.41
C ARG A 109 4.61 7.21 -8.59
N VAL A 110 4.81 8.33 -9.26
CA VAL A 110 4.68 9.66 -8.65
C VAL A 110 3.39 10.31 -9.16
N VAL A 111 2.60 10.84 -8.24
CA VAL A 111 1.36 11.56 -8.55
C VAL A 111 1.40 12.95 -7.94
N MET A 112 1.04 13.97 -8.72
CA MET A 112 0.86 15.33 -8.20
C MET A 112 -0.49 15.44 -7.51
N VAL A 113 -0.50 15.94 -6.28
CA VAL A 113 -1.70 15.98 -5.45
C VAL A 113 -2.44 17.29 -5.65
N GLU A 114 -3.58 17.22 -6.31
CA GLU A 114 -4.45 18.36 -6.60
C GLU A 114 -5.80 18.29 -5.87
N LYS A 115 -6.19 17.10 -5.43
CA LYS A 115 -7.46 16.79 -4.73
C LYS A 115 -7.33 15.46 -3.99
N ASP A 116 -8.31 15.15 -3.14
CA ASP A 116 -8.46 13.82 -2.57
C ASP A 116 -8.57 12.77 -3.67
N SER A 117 -7.78 11.71 -3.57
CA SER A 117 -7.64 10.70 -4.60
C SER A 117 -7.53 9.31 -4.02
N LEU A 118 -8.03 8.32 -4.75
CA LEU A 118 -7.92 6.91 -4.42
C LEU A 118 -7.26 6.16 -5.58
N PHE A 119 -6.20 5.44 -5.28
CA PHE A 119 -5.50 4.58 -6.22
C PHE A 119 -5.60 3.12 -5.76
N THR A 120 -6.00 2.23 -6.65
CA THR A 120 -6.03 0.79 -6.38
C THR A 120 -4.91 0.13 -7.16
N ALA A 121 -4.07 -0.64 -6.48
CA ALA A 121 -3.09 -1.50 -7.13
C ALA A 121 -3.74 -2.85 -7.46
N GLU A 122 -3.56 -3.31 -8.69
CA GLU A 122 -4.03 -4.59 -9.17
C GLU A 122 -2.86 -5.56 -9.20
N PHE A 123 -3.03 -6.68 -8.50
CA PHE A 123 -2.09 -7.79 -8.46
C PHE A 123 -2.73 -9.02 -9.05
N GLU A 124 -1.91 -9.91 -9.57
CA GLU A 124 -2.32 -11.23 -10.03
C GLU A 124 -1.31 -12.30 -9.59
N ILE A 125 -1.71 -13.55 -9.70
CA ILE A 125 -0.82 -14.68 -9.43
C ILE A 125 0.30 -14.67 -10.48
N GLU A 126 1.55 -14.82 -10.02
CA GLU A 126 2.68 -14.98 -10.93
C GLU A 126 2.65 -16.35 -11.58
N THR A 127 2.55 -16.37 -12.90
CA THR A 127 2.54 -17.61 -13.66
C THR A 127 3.91 -17.87 -14.24
N PHE A 128 4.47 -19.05 -13.96
CA PHE A 128 5.74 -19.49 -14.52
C PHE A 128 5.49 -20.45 -15.69
N ASN A 129 6.08 -20.15 -16.85
CA ASN A 129 6.08 -21.08 -17.97
C ASN A 129 7.12 -22.18 -17.71
N VAL A 130 6.66 -23.41 -17.52
CA VAL A 130 7.56 -24.56 -17.47
C VAL A 130 7.85 -24.99 -18.89
N VAL A 131 9.07 -24.72 -19.37
CA VAL A 131 9.53 -25.28 -20.66
C VAL A 131 10.03 -26.69 -20.39
N ALA A 132 9.33 -27.68 -20.95
CA ALA A 132 9.77 -29.06 -20.91
C ALA A 132 11.05 -29.22 -21.72
N ALA A 133 12.15 -29.63 -21.08
CA ALA A 133 13.30 -30.15 -21.77
C ALA A 133 13.01 -31.60 -22.27
N SER A 134 13.32 -31.88 -23.53
CA SER A 134 13.05 -33.11 -24.24
C SER A 134 13.44 -34.37 -23.45
N GLY A 135 12.44 -35.15 -23.09
CA GLY A 135 12.60 -36.57 -22.77
C GLY A 135 12.05 -37.42 -23.95
N GLU A 136 12.43 -38.70 -24.02
CA GLU A 136 11.97 -39.62 -25.06
C GLU A 136 10.43 -39.57 -25.21
N PRO A 137 9.91 -39.48 -26.46
CA PRO A 137 8.47 -39.41 -26.66
C PRO A 137 7.82 -40.77 -26.37
N ASP A 138 6.95 -40.85 -25.36
CA ASP A 138 6.04 -41.96 -25.21
C ASP A 138 4.82 -41.70 -26.11
N ARG A 139 4.69 -42.44 -27.21
CA ARG A 139 3.62 -42.34 -28.18
C ARG A 139 3.39 -40.96 -28.79
N GLY A 140 4.47 -40.17 -28.96
CA GLY A 140 4.40 -38.81 -29.51
C GLY A 140 4.01 -37.72 -28.51
N ARG A 141 3.92 -38.02 -27.21
CA ARG A 141 3.71 -37.03 -26.16
C ARG A 141 5.04 -36.66 -25.49
N VAL A 142 5.19 -35.37 -25.13
CA VAL A 142 6.37 -34.88 -24.42
C VAL A 142 6.21 -35.15 -22.93
N LYS A 143 7.20 -35.79 -22.32
CA LYS A 143 7.27 -35.95 -20.89
C LYS A 143 7.72 -34.62 -20.23
N VAL A 144 6.92 -34.10 -19.32
CA VAL A 144 7.24 -32.94 -18.53
C VAL A 144 7.66 -33.39 -17.14
N ILE A 145 8.76 -32.83 -16.64
CA ILE A 145 9.20 -33.01 -15.26
C ILE A 145 9.12 -31.65 -14.55
N LEU A 146 8.28 -31.57 -13.52
CA LEU A 146 8.16 -30.42 -12.66
C LEU A 146 8.99 -30.65 -11.40
N VAL A 147 9.77 -29.67 -11.02
CA VAL A 147 10.51 -29.63 -9.76
C VAL A 147 10.06 -28.39 -9.00
N ALA A 148 9.58 -28.57 -7.79
CA ALA A 148 9.31 -27.48 -6.86
C ALA A 148 10.51 -27.35 -5.91
N GLU A 149 11.22 -26.22 -5.99
CA GLU A 149 12.36 -25.93 -5.13
C GLU A 149 11.92 -24.99 -4.00
N PRO A 150 11.79 -25.48 -2.76
CA PRO A 150 11.42 -24.63 -1.65
C PRO A 150 12.58 -23.69 -1.29
N ILE A 151 12.25 -22.49 -0.85
CA ILE A 151 13.21 -21.59 -0.22
C ILE A 151 13.49 -22.06 1.22
N GLU A 152 14.56 -21.51 1.84
CA GLU A 152 14.93 -21.84 3.22
C GLU A 152 13.75 -21.65 4.19
N GLY A 153 13.52 -22.62 5.05
CA GLY A 153 12.41 -22.61 6.01
C GLY A 153 11.09 -23.19 5.49
N PHE A 154 11.03 -23.57 4.21
CA PHE A 154 9.84 -24.17 3.62
C PHE A 154 10.13 -25.56 3.05
N GLU A 155 9.10 -26.38 2.94
CA GLU A 155 9.12 -27.65 2.23
C GLU A 155 7.95 -27.71 1.25
N PHE A 156 8.16 -28.42 0.15
CA PHE A 156 7.08 -28.67 -0.81
C PHE A 156 5.95 -29.46 -0.14
N SER A 157 4.71 -29.05 -0.38
CA SER A 157 3.52 -29.72 0.15
C SER A 157 2.85 -30.57 -0.91
N HIS A 158 2.35 -29.93 -1.97
CA HIS A 158 1.63 -30.59 -3.06
C HIS A 158 1.51 -29.63 -4.27
N TRP A 159 1.12 -30.17 -5.38
CA TRP A 159 0.74 -29.42 -6.59
C TRP A 159 -0.75 -29.05 -6.52
N SER A 160 -1.19 -28.09 -7.34
CA SER A 160 -2.57 -27.60 -7.40
C SER A 160 -3.64 -28.64 -7.72
N ASP A 161 -3.24 -29.83 -8.13
CA ASP A 161 -4.09 -31.00 -8.38
C ASP A 161 -3.91 -32.08 -7.30
N ASP A 162 -3.48 -31.69 -6.10
CA ASP A 162 -3.25 -32.53 -4.91
C ASP A 162 -2.17 -33.60 -5.07
N ASN A 163 -1.40 -33.59 -6.18
CA ASN A 163 -0.27 -34.51 -6.33
C ASN A 163 0.89 -34.09 -5.43
N THR A 164 1.52 -35.05 -4.74
CA THR A 164 2.59 -34.82 -3.76
C THR A 164 3.98 -35.21 -4.25
N ASP A 165 4.11 -35.74 -5.47
CA ASP A 165 5.42 -36.11 -6.03
C ASP A 165 6.24 -34.85 -6.35
N ASN A 166 7.48 -34.83 -5.89
CA ASN A 166 8.44 -33.78 -6.26
C ASN A 166 9.86 -34.38 -6.30
N PRO A 167 10.49 -34.50 -7.47
CA PRO A 167 9.99 -34.11 -8.80
C PRO A 167 8.80 -34.95 -9.30
N ARG A 168 7.93 -34.29 -10.05
CA ARG A 168 6.76 -34.89 -10.67
C ARG A 168 6.95 -35.02 -12.17
N ALA A 169 6.63 -36.19 -12.71
CA ALA A 169 6.69 -36.44 -14.15
C ALA A 169 5.30 -36.82 -14.70
N PHE A 170 4.89 -36.19 -15.78
CA PHE A 170 3.61 -36.49 -16.48
C PHE A 170 3.66 -36.16 -17.97
N TYR A 171 2.62 -36.56 -18.71
CA TYR A 171 2.47 -36.31 -20.13
C TYR A 171 1.21 -35.44 -20.33
N PRO A 172 1.34 -34.11 -20.49
CA PRO A 172 0.19 -33.24 -20.65
C PRO A 172 -0.54 -33.50 -21.96
N ASP A 173 -1.86 -33.52 -21.92
CA ASP A 173 -2.72 -33.67 -23.09
C ASP A 173 -3.16 -32.31 -23.69
N GLY A 174 -2.59 -31.20 -23.21
CA GLY A 174 -2.89 -29.83 -23.62
C GLY A 174 -2.18 -28.82 -22.76
N ASN A 175 -2.61 -27.56 -22.79
CA ASN A 175 -2.15 -26.52 -21.90
C ASN A 175 -2.57 -26.88 -20.47
N LEU A 176 -1.61 -26.94 -19.56
CA LEU A 176 -1.83 -27.26 -18.16
C LEU A 176 -1.19 -26.17 -17.30
N GLU A 177 -1.99 -25.59 -16.43
CA GLU A 177 -1.49 -24.72 -15.35
C GLU A 177 -1.39 -25.53 -14.06
N VAL A 178 -0.19 -25.56 -13.49
CA VAL A 178 0.09 -26.29 -12.23
C VAL A 178 0.86 -25.39 -11.30
N TYR A 179 0.35 -25.24 -10.09
CA TYR A 179 0.98 -24.45 -9.02
C TYR A 179 1.57 -25.40 -7.97
N ALA A 180 2.73 -25.02 -7.42
CA ALA A 180 3.33 -25.70 -6.28
C ALA A 180 2.91 -25.01 -4.98
N TYR A 181 2.42 -25.79 -4.01
CA TYR A 181 2.15 -25.33 -2.66
C TYR A 181 3.27 -25.74 -1.72
N PHE A 182 3.66 -24.81 -0.84
CA PHE A 182 4.69 -25.03 0.15
C PHE A 182 4.11 -24.89 1.54
N LYS A 183 4.68 -25.57 2.50
CA LYS A 183 4.40 -25.43 3.94
C LYS A 183 5.69 -25.13 4.68
N ILE A 184 5.59 -24.65 5.89
CA ILE A 184 6.76 -24.43 6.74
C ILE A 184 7.44 -25.79 6.95
N ALA A 185 8.75 -25.85 6.69
CA ALA A 185 9.52 -27.06 6.94
C ALA A 185 9.40 -27.42 8.41
N SER A 186 8.94 -28.63 8.67
CA SER A 186 9.00 -29.21 10.02
C SER A 186 10.46 -29.47 10.35
N SER A 187 11.22 -28.38 10.66
CA SER A 187 12.45 -28.56 11.38
C SER A 187 12.03 -29.17 12.72
N THR A 188 12.25 -30.45 12.91
CA THR A 188 12.38 -30.99 14.25
C THR A 188 13.59 -30.27 14.83
N PRO A 189 13.41 -29.26 15.69
CA PRO A 189 14.55 -28.79 16.46
C PRO A 189 14.91 -29.98 17.36
N THR A 190 16.09 -30.56 17.10
CA THR A 190 16.75 -31.40 18.08
C THR A 190 16.91 -30.53 19.32
N ASN A 191 16.04 -30.74 20.31
CA ASN A 191 16.00 -30.05 21.60
C ASN A 191 15.40 -28.65 21.64
N VAL A 192 14.11 -28.50 21.32
CA VAL A 192 13.28 -27.48 21.97
C VAL A 192 12.30 -28.21 22.86
N GLU A 193 12.47 -28.09 24.18
CA GLU A 193 11.45 -28.42 25.15
C GLU A 193 10.15 -27.75 24.65
N ASN A 194 9.07 -28.52 24.60
CA ASN A 194 7.74 -28.10 24.24
C ASN A 194 7.24 -27.10 25.31
N THR A 195 7.74 -25.87 25.25
CA THR A 195 7.28 -24.79 26.12
C THR A 195 5.96 -24.34 25.52
N GLN A 196 4.88 -24.85 26.03
CA GLN A 196 3.55 -24.35 25.72
C GLN A 196 3.54 -22.86 26.04
N ILE A 197 3.31 -22.02 25.02
CA ILE A 197 3.00 -20.59 25.19
C ILE A 197 1.66 -20.54 25.91
N THR A 198 1.71 -20.40 27.25
CA THR A 198 0.50 -20.46 28.06
C THR A 198 -0.30 -19.18 28.09
N SER A 199 0.17 -18.07 27.49
CA SER A 199 -0.54 -16.80 27.56
C SER A 199 -0.05 -15.68 26.61
N ALA A 200 0.22 -15.96 25.35
CA ALA A 200 0.42 -14.84 24.41
C ALA A 200 -0.92 -14.18 24.11
N LYS A 201 -1.01 -12.86 24.27
CA LYS A 201 -2.18 -12.07 23.88
C LYS A 201 -1.91 -11.48 22.50
N VAL A 202 -2.76 -11.79 21.55
CA VAL A 202 -2.66 -11.28 20.18
C VAL A 202 -3.87 -10.41 19.89
N TYR A 203 -3.64 -9.16 19.43
CA TYR A 203 -4.69 -8.26 19.00
C TYR A 203 -4.22 -7.38 17.87
N GLY A 204 -5.12 -7.04 16.95
CA GLY A 204 -4.85 -6.18 15.81
C GLY A 204 -5.58 -4.84 15.93
N ALA A 205 -4.89 -3.76 15.56
CA ALA A 205 -5.49 -2.45 15.42
C ALA A 205 -4.78 -1.67 14.30
N ASN A 206 -5.56 -1.04 13.41
CA ASN A 206 -5.05 -0.13 12.37
C ASN A 206 -3.94 -0.71 11.48
N GLY A 207 -4.08 -1.97 11.03
CA GLY A 207 -3.08 -2.63 10.19
C GLY A 207 -1.82 -3.07 10.94
N THR A 208 -1.87 -3.10 12.26
CA THR A 208 -0.77 -3.52 13.12
C THR A 208 -1.22 -4.70 13.99
N LEU A 209 -0.41 -5.72 14.06
CA LEU A 209 -0.59 -6.86 14.96
C LEU A 209 0.32 -6.68 16.17
N HIS A 210 -0.26 -6.79 17.36
CA HIS A 210 0.47 -6.77 18.63
C HIS A 210 0.48 -8.16 19.22
N VAL A 211 1.66 -8.63 19.67
CA VAL A 211 1.86 -9.90 20.32
C VAL A 211 2.54 -9.64 21.67
N GLU A 212 1.81 -9.84 22.76
CA GLU A 212 2.31 -9.64 24.12
C GLU A 212 2.56 -10.98 24.80
N GLY A 213 3.69 -11.11 25.50
CA GLY A 213 4.01 -12.27 26.34
C GLY A 213 4.53 -13.49 25.56
N ALA A 214 5.02 -13.33 24.35
CA ALA A 214 5.71 -14.40 23.63
C ALA A 214 7.19 -14.45 24.04
N ASP A 215 7.58 -15.49 24.75
CA ASP A 215 8.97 -15.71 25.21
C ASP A 215 9.88 -16.28 24.10
N ASN A 216 9.30 -16.79 23.03
CA ASN A 216 9.99 -17.44 21.91
C ASN A 216 9.62 -16.83 20.56
N ASP A 217 10.36 -17.21 19.52
CA ASP A 217 10.01 -16.87 18.15
C ASP A 217 8.62 -17.40 17.81
N TYR A 218 7.81 -16.55 17.17
CA TYR A 218 6.47 -16.93 16.75
C TYR A 218 6.29 -16.64 15.26
N TYR A 219 5.29 -17.27 14.69
CA TYR A 219 4.94 -17.14 13.30
C TYR A 219 3.53 -16.57 13.18
N VAL A 220 3.36 -15.57 12.31
CA VAL A 220 2.05 -15.05 11.95
C VAL A 220 1.73 -15.57 10.57
N LEU A 221 0.60 -16.26 10.45
CA LEU A 221 0.07 -16.78 9.20
C LEU A 221 -1.25 -16.07 8.90
N ASP A 222 -1.53 -15.83 7.63
CA ASP A 222 -2.86 -15.38 7.21
C ASP A 222 -3.87 -16.54 7.27
N ALA A 223 -5.13 -16.26 6.92
CA ALA A 223 -6.22 -17.24 6.94
C ALA A 223 -6.02 -18.40 5.94
N ALA A 224 -5.15 -18.23 4.95
CA ALA A 224 -4.78 -19.24 3.97
C ALA A 224 -3.54 -20.06 4.40
N GLY A 225 -2.98 -19.77 5.60
CA GLY A 225 -1.79 -20.44 6.13
C GLY A 225 -0.46 -19.88 5.59
N LYS A 226 -0.48 -18.71 4.94
CA LYS A 226 0.72 -18.04 4.43
C LYS A 226 1.47 -17.35 5.57
N LEU A 227 2.79 -17.51 5.61
CA LEU A 227 3.64 -16.83 6.57
C LEU A 227 3.67 -15.31 6.28
N MET A 228 3.22 -14.53 7.25
CA MET A 228 3.25 -13.07 7.23
C MET A 228 4.43 -12.51 8.03
N TYR A 229 4.82 -13.20 9.10
CA TYR A 229 5.92 -12.80 9.96
C TYR A 229 6.52 -13.99 10.69
N ALA A 230 7.85 -13.95 10.90
CA ALA A 230 8.60 -14.87 11.76
C ALA A 230 9.59 -14.08 12.62
N GLY A 231 9.56 -14.25 13.94
CA GLY A 231 10.47 -13.55 14.86
C GLY A 231 9.85 -13.29 16.24
N ARG A 232 10.35 -12.24 16.92
CA ARG A 232 10.01 -11.89 18.30
C ARG A 232 9.51 -10.46 18.49
N GLN A 233 9.17 -9.74 17.45
CA GLN A 233 8.74 -8.35 17.60
C GLN A 233 7.36 -8.29 18.27
N GLU A 234 7.20 -7.44 19.27
CA GLU A 234 5.92 -7.21 19.95
C GLU A 234 4.88 -6.51 19.07
N THR A 235 5.33 -5.87 18.00
CA THR A 235 4.48 -5.11 17.08
C THR A 235 4.90 -5.38 15.64
N ILE A 236 3.95 -5.84 14.81
CA ILE A 236 4.16 -6.17 13.40
C ILE A 236 3.18 -5.34 12.59
N THR A 237 3.67 -4.59 11.62
CA THR A 237 2.82 -3.92 10.63
C THR A 237 2.51 -4.92 9.52
N LEU A 238 1.22 -5.20 9.31
CA LEU A 238 0.71 -6.15 8.31
C LEU A 238 0.38 -5.44 7.02
#